data_dad876e433ed7aee8ef45b22af5abf55
#
_entry.id   dad876e433ed7aee8ef45b22af5abf55
#
_cell.length_a   1.000
_cell.length_b   1.000
_cell.length_c   1.000
_cell.angle_alpha   90.00
_cell.angle_beta   90.00
_cell.angle_gamma   90.00
#
_symmetry.space_group_name_H-M   'P 1'
#
loop_
_entity.id
_entity.type
_entity.pdbx_description
1 polymer ?
#
loop_
_entity_poly.entity_id
_entity_poly.type
_entity_poly.pdbx_seq_one_letter_code
_entity_poly.pdbx_strand_id
1 'polypeptide(L)'
;MSEHPLSYQEKLSKIKNGLLPKECVPKPKKYLNRVSPKTALKKKEEKEQQGNSGLDNWFNARRKELTGTCQCGCARKSSKHEDDHFRSSCCHIFPQRLFPSVQLHPLNCVERNFWDGCHTNMDNKSMDLWPKFADWDDIKERFFMLAPLLTDEERKKKFYTHFERLVYAN
;
A
#
# COMPACT_ATOMS: atom_id res chain seq x y z
N MET A 1 -18.84 -24.15 32.00
CA MET A 1 -17.64 -24.59 31.25
C MET A 1 -17.98 -24.44 29.77
N SER A 2 -17.41 -23.46 29.09
CA SER A 2 -17.64 -23.26 27.64
C SER A 2 -16.72 -24.19 26.87
N GLU A 3 -17.30 -25.18 26.19
CA GLU A 3 -16.54 -26.03 25.28
C GLU A 3 -16.06 -25.23 24.08
N HIS A 4 -14.74 -25.20 23.86
CA HIS A 4 -14.17 -24.60 22.68
C HIS A 4 -14.60 -25.39 21.43
N PRO A 5 -15.01 -24.71 20.34
CA PRO A 5 -15.38 -25.37 19.10
C PRO A 5 -14.19 -26.16 18.53
N LEU A 6 -14.41 -27.42 18.18
CA LEU A 6 -13.41 -28.29 17.57
C LEU A 6 -12.82 -27.68 16.29
N SER A 7 -11.50 -27.75 16.14
CA SER A 7 -10.82 -27.37 14.91
C SER A 7 -11.20 -28.26 13.71
N TYR A 8 -10.94 -27.80 12.48
CA TYR A 8 -11.23 -28.57 11.27
C TYR A 8 -10.54 -29.94 11.26
N GLN A 9 -9.29 -30.02 11.69
CA GLN A 9 -8.51 -31.26 11.76
C GLN A 9 -9.07 -32.24 12.79
N GLU A 10 -9.48 -31.76 13.95
CA GLU A 10 -10.11 -32.58 14.99
C GLU A 10 -11.45 -33.15 14.53
N LYS A 11 -12.26 -32.38 13.79
CA LYS A 11 -13.50 -32.86 13.18
C LYS A 11 -13.24 -33.98 12.18
N LEU A 12 -12.22 -33.83 11.30
CA LEU A 12 -11.84 -34.86 10.33
C LEU A 12 -11.40 -36.17 11.04
N SER A 13 -10.59 -36.06 12.09
CA SER A 13 -10.16 -37.20 12.88
C SER A 13 -11.34 -37.96 13.51
N LYS A 14 -12.28 -37.21 14.10
CA LYS A 14 -13.49 -37.81 14.71
C LYS A 14 -14.41 -38.49 13.69
N ILE A 15 -14.48 -37.96 12.46
CA ILE A 15 -15.22 -38.58 11.35
C ILE A 15 -14.54 -39.88 10.91
N LYS A 16 -13.22 -39.90 10.77
CA LYS A 16 -12.49 -41.14 10.46
C LYS A 16 -12.69 -42.25 11.49
N ASN A 17 -12.84 -41.87 12.74
CA ASN A 17 -13.03 -42.77 13.86
C ASN A 17 -14.53 -43.10 14.13
N GLY A 18 -15.45 -42.66 13.25
CA GLY A 18 -16.89 -42.90 13.40
C GLY A 18 -17.57 -42.14 14.53
N LEU A 19 -16.89 -41.18 15.15
CA LEU A 19 -17.40 -40.41 16.28
C LEU A 19 -18.23 -39.17 15.87
N LEU A 20 -18.21 -38.79 14.59
CA LEU A 20 -19.01 -37.71 14.02
C LEU A 20 -19.50 -38.07 12.61
N PRO A 21 -20.73 -37.69 12.22
CA PRO A 21 -21.24 -37.90 10.88
C PRO A 21 -20.46 -37.00 9.87
N LYS A 22 -20.30 -37.47 8.63
CA LYS A 22 -19.57 -36.79 7.56
C LYS A 22 -20.13 -35.40 7.21
N GLU A 23 -21.40 -35.18 7.50
CA GLU A 23 -22.11 -33.92 7.26
C GLU A 23 -21.69 -32.78 8.19
N CYS A 24 -21.02 -33.10 9.31
CA CYS A 24 -20.53 -32.09 10.27
C CYS A 24 -19.33 -31.30 9.82
N VAL A 25 -18.72 -31.64 8.66
CA VAL A 25 -17.59 -30.88 8.10
C VAL A 25 -18.06 -30.13 6.87
N PRO A 26 -18.03 -28.80 6.86
CA PRO A 26 -18.33 -28.03 5.68
C PRO A 26 -17.33 -28.43 4.58
N LYS A 27 -17.87 -28.81 3.41
CA LYS A 27 -17.03 -29.10 2.24
C LYS A 27 -16.08 -27.91 2.01
N PRO A 28 -14.76 -28.15 1.82
CA PRO A 28 -13.84 -27.05 1.53
C PRO A 28 -14.37 -26.31 0.30
N LYS A 29 -14.56 -25.00 0.44
CA LYS A 29 -14.93 -24.15 -0.69
C LYS A 29 -13.83 -24.33 -1.75
N LYS A 30 -14.14 -24.97 -2.87
CA LYS A 30 -13.25 -24.98 -4.03
C LYS A 30 -13.11 -23.52 -4.48
N TYR A 31 -12.04 -22.86 -4.07
CA TYR A 31 -11.66 -21.61 -4.73
C TYR A 31 -11.32 -21.97 -6.18
N LEU A 32 -12.24 -21.66 -7.07
CA LEU A 32 -11.96 -21.69 -8.51
C LEU A 32 -10.79 -20.72 -8.71
N ASN A 33 -9.62 -21.25 -9.06
CA ASN A 33 -8.51 -20.43 -9.52
C ASN A 33 -9.03 -19.59 -10.69
N ARG A 34 -9.22 -18.30 -10.48
CA ARG A 34 -9.76 -17.35 -11.48
C ARG A 34 -8.92 -17.28 -12.74
N VAL A 35 -7.74 -17.84 -12.73
CA VAL A 35 -6.80 -17.83 -13.86
C VAL A 35 -6.25 -19.24 -14.05
N SER A 36 -6.36 -19.80 -15.24
CA SER A 36 -5.78 -21.11 -15.53
C SER A 36 -4.25 -21.05 -15.40
N PRO A 37 -3.56 -22.15 -15.04
CA PRO A 37 -2.12 -22.18 -14.96
C PRO A 37 -1.41 -21.69 -16.24
N LYS A 38 -1.97 -22.03 -17.42
CA LYS A 38 -1.48 -21.57 -18.73
C LYS A 38 -1.60 -20.06 -18.88
N THR A 39 -2.71 -19.47 -18.45
CA THR A 39 -2.91 -18.01 -18.51
C THR A 39 -2.02 -17.28 -17.50
N ALA A 40 -1.76 -17.89 -16.36
CA ALA A 40 -0.83 -17.34 -15.36
C ALA A 40 0.63 -17.34 -15.87
N LEU A 41 1.06 -18.45 -16.50
CA LEU A 41 2.38 -18.55 -17.13
C LEU A 41 2.53 -17.52 -18.25
N LYS A 42 1.56 -17.45 -19.17
CA LYS A 42 1.59 -16.50 -20.29
C LYS A 42 1.66 -15.05 -19.79
N LYS A 43 0.88 -14.68 -18.78
CA LYS A 43 0.95 -13.34 -18.16
C LYS A 43 2.30 -13.08 -17.49
N LYS A 44 2.95 -14.11 -16.93
CA LYS A 44 4.28 -13.97 -16.32
C LYS A 44 5.34 -13.75 -17.41
N GLU A 45 5.31 -14.51 -18.48
CA GLU A 45 6.21 -14.38 -19.62
C GLU A 45 6.01 -13.01 -20.35
N GLU A 46 4.77 -12.57 -20.56
CA GLU A 46 4.48 -11.26 -21.13
C GLU A 46 5.01 -10.13 -20.23
N LYS A 47 4.93 -10.29 -18.92
CA LYS A 47 5.44 -9.31 -17.95
C LYS A 47 6.97 -9.29 -17.91
N GLU A 48 7.63 -10.44 -18.06
CA GLU A 48 9.08 -10.55 -18.16
C GLU A 48 9.60 -9.98 -19.50
N GLN A 49 8.86 -10.17 -20.60
CA GLN A 49 9.21 -9.64 -21.92
C GLN A 49 8.97 -8.11 -22.06
N GLN A 50 8.01 -7.56 -21.33
CA GLN A 50 7.74 -6.12 -21.35
C GLN A 50 8.75 -5.28 -20.59
N GLY A 51 9.71 -5.93 -19.89
CA GLY A 51 10.65 -5.25 -19.01
C GLY A 51 9.98 -4.65 -17.78
N ASN A 52 10.78 -4.09 -16.88
CA ASN A 52 10.27 -3.41 -15.71
C ASN A 52 9.38 -2.24 -16.14
N SER A 53 8.14 -2.20 -15.70
CA SER A 53 7.25 -1.06 -15.94
C SER A 53 7.91 0.22 -15.41
N GLY A 54 7.58 1.37 -15.99
CA GLY A 54 8.09 2.65 -15.50
C GLY A 54 7.89 2.83 -14.00
N LEU A 55 6.83 2.22 -13.45
CA LEU A 55 6.54 2.19 -12.02
C LEU A 55 7.55 1.35 -11.23
N ASP A 56 7.94 0.18 -11.73
CA ASP A 56 8.95 -0.67 -11.07
C ASP A 56 10.32 0.03 -11.04
N ASN A 57 10.69 0.67 -12.14
CA ASN A 57 11.93 1.46 -12.22
C ASN A 57 11.90 2.63 -11.24
N TRP A 58 10.76 3.32 -11.13
CA TRP A 58 10.57 4.40 -10.18
C TRP A 58 10.73 3.92 -8.73
N PHE A 59 10.06 2.84 -8.33
CA PHE A 59 10.21 2.29 -6.99
C PHE A 59 11.65 1.87 -6.68
N ASN A 60 12.34 1.23 -7.64
CA ASN A 60 13.72 0.82 -7.47
C ASN A 60 14.67 2.04 -7.31
N ALA A 61 14.41 3.12 -8.03
CA ALA A 61 15.15 4.38 -7.86
C ALA A 61 14.88 4.97 -6.47
N ARG A 62 13.61 5.06 -6.07
CA ARG A 62 13.23 5.59 -4.73
C ARG A 62 13.84 4.76 -3.61
N ARG A 63 13.86 3.42 -3.72
CA ARG A 63 14.47 2.55 -2.70
C ARG A 63 15.90 2.95 -2.35
N LYS A 64 16.67 3.40 -3.32
CA LYS A 64 18.06 3.83 -3.10
C LYS A 64 18.15 5.09 -2.24
N GLU A 65 17.14 5.94 -2.30
CA GLU A 65 17.07 7.23 -1.60
C GLU A 65 16.44 7.11 -0.21
N LEU A 66 15.67 6.06 0.07
CA LEU A 66 15.10 5.84 1.39
C LEU A 66 16.20 5.73 2.45
N THR A 67 15.95 6.29 3.62
CA THR A 67 16.88 6.27 4.77
C THR A 67 16.77 4.99 5.59
N GLY A 68 15.64 4.30 5.52
CA GLY A 68 15.28 3.16 6.38
C GLY A 68 14.53 3.58 7.63
N THR A 69 14.17 4.87 7.75
CA THR A 69 13.46 5.44 8.90
C THR A 69 12.28 6.29 8.46
N CYS A 70 11.16 6.17 9.15
CA CYS A 70 9.96 6.95 8.88
C CYS A 70 10.20 8.45 9.11
N GLN A 71 9.89 9.28 8.13
CA GLN A 71 10.12 10.74 8.18
C GLN A 71 9.08 11.52 8.99
N CYS A 72 7.97 10.87 9.42
CA CYS A 72 6.92 11.55 10.20
C CYS A 72 7.35 11.96 11.63
N GLY A 73 8.56 11.62 12.06
CA GLY A 73 9.07 11.91 13.41
C GLY A 73 8.86 10.79 14.43
N CYS A 74 8.23 9.67 14.07
CA CYS A 74 8.00 8.55 14.99
C CYS A 74 9.24 7.68 15.24
N ALA A 75 10.36 7.93 14.57
CA ALA A 75 11.63 7.19 14.65
C ALA A 75 11.54 5.68 14.34
N ARG A 76 10.43 5.20 13.79
CA ARG A 76 10.24 3.78 13.44
C ARG A 76 10.95 3.43 12.15
N LYS A 77 11.40 2.18 12.06
CA LYS A 77 12.02 1.69 10.83
C LYS A 77 11.00 1.59 9.70
N SER A 78 11.41 1.93 8.49
CA SER A 78 10.65 1.65 7.26
C SER A 78 11.00 0.27 6.72
N SER A 79 10.21 -0.25 5.78
CA SER A 79 10.46 -1.54 5.13
C SER A 79 11.48 -1.47 3.99
N LYS A 80 12.38 -0.49 3.97
CA LYS A 80 13.39 -0.29 2.92
C LYS A 80 14.15 -1.56 2.54
N HIS A 81 14.51 -2.36 3.54
CA HIS A 81 15.34 -3.57 3.38
C HIS A 81 14.54 -4.84 3.13
N GLU A 82 13.21 -4.76 3.13
CA GLU A 82 12.30 -5.89 2.91
C GLU A 82 11.92 -5.95 1.43
N ASP A 83 12.43 -6.94 0.67
CA ASP A 83 12.25 -7.01 -0.78
C ASP A 83 10.78 -6.99 -1.22
N ASP A 84 9.91 -7.66 -0.47
CA ASP A 84 8.48 -7.74 -0.79
C ASP A 84 7.69 -6.50 -0.34
N HIS A 85 8.19 -5.74 0.63
CA HIS A 85 7.42 -4.68 1.30
C HIS A 85 8.02 -3.27 1.16
N PHE A 86 9.21 -3.11 0.57
CA PHE A 86 9.84 -1.78 0.47
C PHE A 86 8.96 -0.73 -0.22
N ARG A 87 8.12 -1.16 -1.19
CA ARG A 87 7.18 -0.27 -1.88
C ARG A 87 6.18 0.36 -0.93
N SER A 88 5.80 -0.36 0.13
CA SER A 88 4.91 0.14 1.18
C SER A 88 5.55 1.22 2.06
N SER A 89 6.87 1.44 1.94
CA SER A 89 7.55 2.57 2.58
C SER A 89 7.51 3.84 1.74
N CYS A 90 7.21 3.73 0.43
CA CYS A 90 7.09 4.86 -0.48
C CYS A 90 5.65 5.38 -0.46
N CYS A 91 5.36 6.36 0.37
CA CYS A 91 4.06 6.98 0.45
C CYS A 91 3.98 8.18 -0.49
N HIS A 92 2.90 8.28 -1.28
CA HIS A 92 2.74 9.36 -2.23
C HIS A 92 2.07 10.57 -1.59
N ILE A 93 2.64 11.75 -1.77
CA ILE A 93 2.05 13.03 -1.36
C ILE A 93 0.76 13.28 -2.15
N PHE A 94 0.83 13.13 -3.47
CA PHE A 94 -0.33 13.13 -4.35
C PHE A 94 -0.66 11.68 -4.75
N PRO A 95 -1.81 11.12 -4.35
CA PRO A 95 -2.17 9.73 -4.65
C PRO A 95 -2.11 9.42 -6.14
N GLN A 96 -1.38 8.37 -6.53
CA GLN A 96 -1.09 8.01 -7.92
C GLN A 96 -2.34 7.96 -8.82
N ARG A 97 -3.42 7.35 -8.33
CA ARG A 97 -4.66 7.20 -9.10
C ARG A 97 -5.39 8.50 -9.34
N LEU A 98 -5.20 9.47 -8.47
CA LEU A 98 -5.85 10.78 -8.57
C LEU A 98 -5.00 11.77 -9.36
N PHE A 99 -3.67 11.64 -9.32
CA PHE A 99 -2.73 12.60 -9.88
C PHE A 99 -1.70 11.92 -10.78
N PRO A 100 -2.15 11.40 -11.95
CA PRO A 100 -1.25 10.70 -12.89
C PRO A 100 -0.13 11.60 -13.41
N SER A 101 -0.32 12.92 -13.49
CA SER A 101 0.70 13.87 -13.97
C SER A 101 1.99 13.83 -13.12
N VAL A 102 1.87 13.54 -11.83
CA VAL A 102 3.00 13.52 -10.89
C VAL A 102 3.24 12.16 -10.25
N GLN A 103 2.55 11.10 -10.71
CA GLN A 103 2.63 9.78 -10.08
C GLN A 103 4.05 9.21 -9.99
N LEU A 104 4.90 9.46 -10.99
CA LEU A 104 6.28 9.00 -11.06
C LEU A 104 7.29 10.10 -10.76
N HIS A 105 6.83 11.26 -10.30
CA HIS A 105 7.75 12.34 -9.98
C HIS A 105 8.54 12.01 -8.71
N PRO A 106 9.87 12.23 -8.70
CA PRO A 106 10.71 11.92 -7.53
C PRO A 106 10.25 12.54 -6.23
N LEU A 107 9.82 13.79 -6.27
CA LEU A 107 9.36 14.53 -5.09
C LEU A 107 7.99 14.06 -4.59
N ASN A 108 7.26 13.25 -5.35
CA ASN A 108 5.97 12.72 -4.95
C ASN A 108 6.10 11.46 -4.07
N CYS A 109 7.14 11.40 -3.23
CA CYS A 109 7.37 10.27 -2.35
C CYS A 109 7.98 10.73 -1.04
N VAL A 110 7.40 10.29 0.07
CA VAL A 110 7.95 10.41 1.41
C VAL A 110 8.07 9.02 2.05
N GLU A 111 9.07 8.86 2.91
CA GLU A 111 9.30 7.59 3.58
C GLU A 111 8.41 7.45 4.82
N ARG A 112 7.59 6.37 4.86
CA ARG A 112 6.69 6.07 5.98
C ARG A 112 6.87 4.65 6.48
N ASN A 113 6.70 4.45 7.78
CA ASN A 113 6.51 3.12 8.33
C ASN A 113 5.14 2.60 7.91
N PHE A 114 5.11 1.38 7.38
CA PHE A 114 3.88 0.72 6.93
C PHE A 114 3.15 0.04 8.08
N TRP A 115 3.87 -0.74 8.88
CA TRP A 115 3.30 -1.65 9.86
C TRP A 115 2.56 -0.96 11.01
N ASP A 116 3.03 0.21 11.44
CA ASP A 116 2.47 0.96 12.57
C ASP A 116 1.52 2.08 12.15
N GLY A 117 1.02 2.02 10.94
CA GLY A 117 -0.04 2.90 10.46
C GLY A 117 0.39 4.29 9.97
N CYS A 118 1.68 4.63 9.94
CA CYS A 118 2.13 5.94 9.42
C CYS A 118 1.79 6.09 7.93
N HIS A 119 2.00 5.06 7.12
CA HIS A 119 1.59 5.02 5.72
C HIS A 119 0.06 5.13 5.59
N THR A 120 -0.66 4.29 6.34
CA THR A 120 -2.14 4.29 6.34
C THR A 120 -2.72 5.63 6.75
N ASN A 121 -2.11 6.31 7.72
CA ASN A 121 -2.53 7.64 8.14
C ASN A 121 -2.33 8.70 7.05
N MET A 122 -1.30 8.54 6.22
CA MET A 122 -1.09 9.43 5.09
C MET A 122 -2.02 9.10 3.92
N ASP A 123 -2.23 7.82 3.59
CA ASP A 123 -3.04 7.41 2.43
C ASP A 123 -4.56 7.58 2.64
N ASN A 124 -5.04 7.29 3.83
CA ASN A 124 -6.45 6.95 3.98
C ASN A 124 -7.32 8.03 4.55
N LYS A 125 -6.85 9.11 5.16
CA LYS A 125 -7.90 9.96 5.74
C LYS A 125 -7.47 11.10 6.64
N SER A 126 -6.25 11.13 7.04
CA SER A 126 -5.90 12.05 8.11
C SER A 126 -5.04 13.19 7.58
N MET A 127 -5.45 13.74 6.43
CA MET A 127 -4.71 14.88 5.87
C MET A 127 -4.60 16.02 6.90
N ASP A 128 -5.63 16.19 7.73
CA ASP A 128 -5.61 17.15 8.85
C ASP A 128 -4.56 16.83 9.94
N LEU A 129 -4.00 15.61 9.93
CA LEU A 129 -2.89 15.24 10.80
C LEU A 129 -1.51 15.52 10.19
N TRP A 130 -1.43 15.77 8.88
CA TRP A 130 -0.15 15.98 8.20
C TRP A 130 0.64 17.17 8.75
N PRO A 131 0.00 18.30 9.13
CA PRO A 131 0.70 19.41 9.80
C PRO A 131 1.40 19.05 11.11
N LYS A 132 1.09 17.87 11.69
CA LYS A 132 1.74 17.36 12.91
C LYS A 132 2.96 16.48 12.64
N PHE A 133 3.21 16.12 11.39
CA PHE A 133 4.40 15.34 11.04
C PHE A 133 5.66 16.20 11.10
N ALA A 134 6.77 15.60 11.53
CA ALA A 134 8.04 16.31 11.63
C ALA A 134 8.57 16.82 10.28
N ASP A 135 8.18 16.17 9.18
CA ASP A 135 8.52 16.54 7.81
C ASP A 135 7.44 17.38 7.11
N TRP A 136 6.55 18.03 7.86
CA TRP A 136 5.47 18.83 7.27
C TRP A 136 5.99 19.97 6.38
N ASP A 137 7.07 20.64 6.78
CA ASP A 137 7.65 21.72 5.97
C ASP A 137 8.23 21.19 4.66
N ASP A 138 8.88 20.04 4.65
CA ASP A 138 9.34 19.36 3.43
C ASP A 138 8.15 18.97 2.53
N ILE A 139 7.05 18.48 3.11
CA ILE A 139 5.83 18.17 2.37
C ILE A 139 5.24 19.43 1.72
N LYS A 140 5.20 20.56 2.41
CA LYS A 140 4.74 21.83 1.87
C LYS A 140 5.63 22.30 0.70
N GLU A 141 6.94 22.23 0.87
CA GLU A 141 7.88 22.60 -0.17
C GLU A 141 7.67 21.75 -1.44
N ARG A 142 7.54 20.44 -1.28
CA ARG A 142 7.22 19.51 -2.37
C ARG A 142 5.86 19.79 -3.00
N PHE A 143 4.84 20.18 -2.21
CA PHE A 143 3.56 20.60 -2.74
C PHE A 143 3.74 21.78 -3.72
N PHE A 144 4.47 22.83 -3.35
CA PHE A 144 4.71 23.97 -4.22
C PHE A 144 5.46 23.62 -5.50
N MET A 145 6.36 22.64 -5.43
CA MET A 145 7.08 22.14 -6.62
C MET A 145 6.22 21.29 -7.54
N LEU A 146 5.30 20.49 -6.99
CA LEU A 146 4.47 19.54 -7.72
C LEU A 146 3.19 20.17 -8.25
N ALA A 147 2.58 21.10 -7.53
CA ALA A 147 1.32 21.72 -7.88
C ALA A 147 1.32 22.37 -9.28
N PRO A 148 2.38 23.04 -9.76
CA PRO A 148 2.43 23.58 -11.12
C PRO A 148 2.41 22.51 -12.22
N LEU A 149 2.78 21.26 -11.91
CA LEU A 149 2.83 20.14 -12.85
C LEU A 149 1.47 19.44 -13.02
N LEU A 150 0.51 19.77 -12.16
CA LEU A 150 -0.84 19.18 -12.19
C LEU A 150 -1.67 19.80 -13.31
N THR A 151 -2.53 18.98 -13.91
CA THR A 151 -3.53 19.47 -14.87
C THR A 151 -4.63 20.26 -14.15
N ASP A 152 -5.39 21.07 -14.88
CA ASP A 152 -6.52 21.82 -14.32
C ASP A 152 -7.59 20.89 -13.74
N GLU A 153 -7.80 19.72 -14.34
CA GLU A 153 -8.73 18.71 -13.83
C GLU A 153 -8.25 18.08 -12.50
N GLU A 154 -6.96 17.90 -12.36
CA GLU A 154 -6.38 17.39 -11.11
C GLU A 154 -6.49 18.42 -9.98
N ARG A 155 -6.30 19.71 -10.28
CA ARG A 155 -6.46 20.79 -9.29
C ARG A 155 -7.89 20.99 -8.82
N LYS A 156 -8.89 20.61 -9.60
CA LYS A 156 -10.31 20.65 -9.19
C LYS A 156 -10.70 19.55 -8.22
N LYS A 157 -9.85 18.55 -7.99
CA LYS A 157 -10.17 17.42 -7.09
C LYS A 157 -10.22 17.87 -5.63
N LYS A 158 -11.18 17.30 -4.88
CA LYS A 158 -11.34 17.60 -3.44
C LYS A 158 -10.06 17.38 -2.64
N PHE A 159 -9.27 16.38 -2.99
CA PHE A 159 -7.98 16.14 -2.36
C PHE A 159 -7.05 17.35 -2.49
N TYR A 160 -6.88 17.85 -3.72
CA TYR A 160 -6.02 19.00 -3.98
C TYR A 160 -6.49 20.23 -3.20
N THR A 161 -7.78 20.58 -3.32
CA THR A 161 -8.35 21.76 -2.65
C THR A 161 -8.21 21.68 -1.13
N HIS A 162 -8.34 20.49 -0.55
CA HIS A 162 -8.15 20.30 0.89
C HIS A 162 -6.68 20.45 1.25
N PHE A 163 -5.78 19.81 0.50
CA PHE A 163 -4.34 19.90 0.74
C PHE A 163 -3.82 21.34 0.59
N GLU A 164 -4.20 22.01 -0.48
CA GLU A 164 -3.87 23.42 -0.73
C GLU A 164 -4.26 24.31 0.46
N ARG A 165 -5.49 24.14 0.97
CA ARG A 165 -5.95 24.88 2.16
C ARG A 165 -5.08 24.63 3.38
N LEU A 166 -4.65 23.39 3.62
CA LEU A 166 -3.77 23.07 4.75
C LEU A 166 -2.37 23.67 4.60
N VAL A 167 -1.84 23.68 3.37
CA VAL A 167 -0.52 24.27 3.07
C VAL A 167 -0.51 25.78 3.29
N TYR A 168 -1.61 26.47 2.95
CA TYR A 168 -1.70 27.92 3.12
C TYR A 168 -2.21 28.37 4.49
N ALA A 169 -2.81 27.49 5.30
CA ALA A 169 -3.35 27.84 6.62
C ALA A 169 -2.27 27.97 7.71
N ASN A 170 -1.05 27.49 7.44
CA ASN A 170 0.11 27.49 8.33
C ASN A 170 1.32 28.08 7.61
#